data_500ec22caeadd02ff0eee222988e73c2
#
_entry.id   500ec22caeadd02ff0eee222988e73c2
#
_cell.length_a   1.000
_cell.length_b   1.000
_cell.length_c   1.000
_cell.angle_alpha   90.00
_cell.angle_beta   90.00
_cell.angle_gamma   90.00
#
_symmetry.space_group_name_H-M   'P 1'
#
loop_
_entity.id
_entity.type
_entity.pdbx_description
1 polymer ?
#
loop_
_entity_poly.entity_id
_entity_poly.type
_entity_poly.pdbx_seq_one_letter_code
_entity_poly.pdbx_strand_id
1 'polypeptide(L)'
;MSAQPRLLPWPGPAGKPCYLVSDADGEGYLSRLADETEAVQLQMGAELIGHARLLLRDRKADAQELRYLSNRLIEALQDALRIAESRGGRLPVSDECESDGPTRTNEGDG
;
A
#
# COMPACT_ATOMS: atom_id res chain seq x y z
N MET A 1 9.26 -27.02 -2.17
CA MET A 1 8.41 -25.89 -2.39
C MET A 1 9.02 -24.63 -1.83
N SER A 2 9.23 -23.68 -2.65
CA SER A 2 9.86 -22.46 -2.18
C SER A 2 8.81 -21.45 -1.79
N ALA A 3 9.10 -20.73 -0.72
CA ALA A 3 8.21 -19.69 -0.28
C ALA A 3 8.46 -18.45 -1.10
N GLN A 4 7.40 -17.74 -1.37
CA GLN A 4 7.51 -16.48 -2.05
C GLN A 4 7.96 -15.42 -1.07
N PRO A 5 8.93 -14.60 -1.44
CA PRO A 5 9.30 -13.50 -0.55
C PRO A 5 8.14 -12.53 -0.41
N ARG A 6 7.98 -12.04 0.77
CA ARG A 6 6.97 -11.03 1.05
C ARG A 6 7.62 -9.66 1.07
N LEU A 7 7.10 -8.75 0.26
CA LEU A 7 7.54 -7.36 0.30
C LEU A 7 7.05 -6.73 1.59
N LEU A 8 7.97 -6.19 2.36
CA LEU A 8 7.64 -5.60 3.64
C LEU A 8 7.20 -4.16 3.48
N PRO A 9 6.42 -3.65 4.43
CA PRO A 9 5.89 -2.29 4.32
C PRO A 9 6.90 -1.20 4.69
N TRP A 10 8.11 -1.58 5.02
CA TRP A 10 9.17 -0.61 5.27
C TRP A 10 10.30 -0.87 4.29
N PRO A 11 11.06 0.20 3.95
CA PRO A 11 12.16 0.02 3.01
C PRO A 11 13.38 -0.54 3.70
N GLY A 12 14.24 -1.14 2.90
CA GLY A 12 15.52 -1.59 3.35
C GLY A 12 16.57 -0.51 3.22
N PRO A 13 17.85 -0.88 3.29
CA PRO A 13 18.94 0.10 3.20
C PRO A 13 18.88 0.85 1.87
N ALA A 14 19.19 2.13 1.95
CA ALA A 14 19.20 3.00 0.79
C ALA A 14 17.86 3.08 0.06
N GLY A 15 16.78 2.83 0.79
CA GLY A 15 15.45 2.93 0.20
C GLY A 15 15.08 1.77 -0.67
N LYS A 16 15.87 0.73 -0.71
CA LYS A 16 15.57 -0.42 -1.55
C LYS A 16 14.47 -1.26 -0.93
N PRO A 17 13.75 -2.02 -1.75
CA PRO A 17 12.71 -2.89 -1.20
C PRO A 17 13.29 -3.89 -0.21
N CYS A 18 12.50 -4.20 0.79
CA CYS A 18 12.89 -5.15 1.82
C CYS A 18 11.94 -6.32 1.77
N TYR A 19 12.49 -7.52 1.69
CA TYR A 19 11.68 -8.73 1.57
C TYR A 19 11.90 -9.64 2.76
N LEU A 20 10.83 -10.29 3.17
CA LEU A 20 10.89 -11.32 4.16
C LEU A 20 10.78 -12.67 3.46
N VAL A 21 11.81 -13.48 3.61
CA VAL A 21 11.77 -14.83 3.09
C VAL A 21 11.32 -15.72 4.23
N SER A 22 10.07 -16.11 4.17
CA SER A 22 9.46 -16.81 5.26
C SER A 22 9.80 -18.29 5.20
N ASP A 23 10.02 -18.88 6.35
CA ASP A 23 10.05 -20.31 6.46
C ASP A 23 9.07 -20.70 7.54
N ALA A 24 9.10 -21.93 7.94
CA ALA A 24 8.13 -22.43 8.89
C ALA A 24 8.11 -21.62 10.17
N ASP A 25 9.27 -21.12 10.56
CA ASP A 25 9.36 -20.39 11.81
C ASP A 25 9.25 -18.91 11.63
N GLY A 26 9.58 -18.43 10.46
CA GLY A 26 9.78 -17.02 10.27
C GLY A 26 8.54 -16.20 10.19
N GLU A 27 7.40 -16.86 10.05
CA GLU A 27 6.22 -16.07 9.81
C GLU A 27 5.56 -15.60 11.08
N GLY A 28 6.14 -15.80 12.21
CA GLY A 28 5.50 -15.37 13.42
C GLY A 28 5.56 -13.88 13.61
N TYR A 29 6.68 -13.43 14.13
CA TYR A 29 6.77 -12.07 14.62
C TYR A 29 6.81 -11.04 13.51
N LEU A 30 7.73 -11.21 12.57
CA LEU A 30 7.89 -10.19 11.53
C LEU A 30 6.68 -10.12 10.62
N SER A 31 6.06 -11.25 10.36
CA SER A 31 4.89 -11.24 9.52
C SER A 31 3.74 -10.50 10.18
N ARG A 32 3.54 -10.71 11.47
CA ARG A 32 2.50 -9.98 12.19
C ARG A 32 2.82 -8.50 12.30
N LEU A 33 4.11 -8.18 12.51
CA LEU A 33 4.50 -6.78 12.56
C LEU A 33 4.23 -6.11 11.21
N ALA A 34 4.52 -6.82 10.13
CA ALA A 34 4.25 -6.27 8.81
C ALA A 34 2.76 -6.06 8.61
N ASP A 35 1.93 -7.00 9.04
CA ASP A 35 0.49 -6.84 8.91
C ASP A 35 0.01 -5.63 9.69
N GLU A 36 0.51 -5.46 10.90
CA GLU A 36 0.10 -4.32 11.71
C GLU A 36 0.56 -3.01 11.13
N THR A 37 1.78 -3.00 10.59
CA THR A 37 2.31 -1.78 9.99
C THR A 37 1.49 -1.41 8.76
N GLU A 38 1.15 -2.39 7.94
CA GLU A 38 0.31 -2.12 6.77
C GLU A 38 -1.04 -1.54 7.18
N ALA A 39 -1.63 -2.11 8.24
CA ALA A 39 -2.93 -1.62 8.70
C ALA A 39 -2.84 -0.17 9.16
N VAL A 40 -1.77 0.15 9.88
CA VAL A 40 -1.59 1.52 10.35
C VAL A 40 -1.36 2.46 9.17
N GLN A 41 -0.55 2.05 8.20
CA GLN A 41 -0.30 2.89 7.04
C GLN A 41 -1.56 3.18 6.25
N LEU A 42 -2.41 2.16 6.08
CA LEU A 42 -3.66 2.36 5.37
C LEU A 42 -4.61 3.27 6.16
N GLN A 43 -4.65 3.10 7.48
CA GLN A 43 -5.47 3.95 8.32
C GLN A 43 -5.00 5.40 8.24
N MET A 44 -3.71 5.62 8.33
CA MET A 44 -3.16 6.96 8.23
C MET A 44 -3.44 7.59 6.88
N GLY A 45 -3.36 6.78 5.82
CA GLY A 45 -3.68 7.27 4.50
C GLY A 45 -5.13 7.71 4.39
N ALA A 46 -6.03 6.93 4.96
CA ALA A 46 -7.44 7.29 4.93
C ALA A 46 -7.69 8.59 5.68
N GLU A 47 -7.06 8.74 6.83
CA GLU A 47 -7.21 9.98 7.60
C GLU A 47 -6.63 11.17 6.86
N LEU A 48 -5.54 10.95 6.17
CA LEU A 48 -4.90 12.01 5.42
C LEU A 48 -5.77 12.49 4.26
N ILE A 49 -6.50 11.58 3.64
CA ILE A 49 -7.44 11.95 2.58
C ILE A 49 -8.48 12.91 3.14
N GLY A 50 -9.03 12.59 4.31
CA GLY A 50 -10.02 13.47 4.94
C GLY A 50 -9.43 14.83 5.24
N HIS A 51 -8.23 14.85 5.78
CA HIS A 51 -7.56 16.11 6.08
C HIS A 51 -7.31 16.92 4.81
N ALA A 52 -6.90 16.24 3.75
CA ALA A 52 -6.64 16.92 2.49
C ALA A 52 -7.89 17.56 1.93
N ARG A 53 -9.02 16.87 2.03
CA ARG A 53 -10.26 17.42 1.53
C ARG A 53 -10.65 18.68 2.28
N LEU A 54 -10.44 18.69 3.58
CA LEU A 54 -10.74 19.88 4.37
C LEU A 54 -9.80 21.03 4.02
N LEU A 55 -8.52 20.74 3.86
CA LEU A 55 -7.56 21.79 3.55
C LEU A 55 -7.84 22.38 2.17
N LEU A 56 -8.26 21.56 1.22
CA LEU A 56 -8.55 22.07 -0.12
C LEU A 56 -9.77 22.95 -0.16
N ARG A 57 -10.66 22.83 0.81
CA ARG A 57 -11.81 23.71 0.90
C ARG A 57 -11.47 25.05 1.55
N ASP A 58 -10.35 25.11 2.23
CA ASP A 58 -9.96 26.30 2.94
C ASP A 58 -9.24 27.23 1.98
N ARG A 59 -9.89 28.31 1.61
CA ARG A 59 -9.30 29.24 0.66
C ARG A 59 -8.11 29.99 1.23
N LYS A 60 -7.94 29.94 2.53
CA LYS A 60 -6.83 30.62 3.19
C LYS A 60 -5.62 29.72 3.32
N ALA A 61 -5.72 28.48 2.89
CA ALA A 61 -4.57 27.59 2.96
C ALA A 61 -3.46 28.16 2.08
N ASP A 62 -2.26 28.24 2.65
CA ASP A 62 -1.17 28.84 1.90
C ASP A 62 -0.35 27.76 1.20
N ALA A 63 0.62 28.22 0.42
CA ALA A 63 1.42 27.31 -0.38
C ALA A 63 2.22 26.34 0.48
N GLN A 64 2.68 26.81 1.63
CA GLN A 64 3.48 25.95 2.51
C GLN A 64 2.64 24.82 3.07
N GLU A 65 1.41 25.12 3.47
CA GLU A 65 0.50 24.09 3.95
C GLU A 65 0.21 23.07 2.85
N LEU A 66 -0.01 23.55 1.65
CA LEU A 66 -0.30 22.64 0.54
C LEU A 66 0.90 21.80 0.16
N ARG A 67 2.10 22.36 0.26
CA ARG A 67 3.30 21.58 0.00
C ARG A 67 3.51 20.51 1.05
N TYR A 68 3.27 20.85 2.31
CA TYR A 68 3.36 19.86 3.37
C TYR A 68 2.39 18.73 3.13
N LEU A 69 1.15 19.10 2.81
CA LEU A 69 0.13 18.10 2.52
C LEU A 69 0.53 17.22 1.36
N SER A 70 1.05 17.83 0.29
CA SER A 70 1.45 17.07 -0.88
C SER A 70 2.54 16.05 -0.54
N ASN A 71 3.50 16.46 0.27
CA ASN A 71 4.55 15.53 0.68
C ASN A 71 4.00 14.37 1.49
N ARG A 72 3.05 14.65 2.38
CA ARG A 72 2.44 13.60 3.16
C ARG A 72 1.64 12.65 2.26
N LEU A 73 0.95 13.19 1.28
CA LEU A 73 0.18 12.36 0.35
C LEU A 73 1.09 11.49 -0.48
N ILE A 74 2.24 12.01 -0.89
CA ILE A 74 3.21 11.21 -1.62
C ILE A 74 3.66 10.02 -0.77
N GLU A 75 3.99 10.27 0.49
CA GLU A 75 4.43 9.21 1.37
C GLU A 75 3.33 8.17 1.56
N ALA A 76 2.10 8.63 1.77
CA ALA A 76 1.00 7.71 1.96
C ALA A 76 0.73 6.88 0.71
N LEU A 77 0.84 7.50 -0.45
CA LEU A 77 0.63 6.78 -1.69
C LEU A 77 1.73 5.75 -1.93
N GLN A 78 2.97 6.12 -1.62
CA GLN A 78 4.06 5.16 -1.74
C GLN A 78 3.83 3.95 -0.85
N ASP A 79 3.37 4.20 0.38
CA ASP A 79 3.06 3.11 1.30
C ASP A 79 1.95 2.24 0.74
N ALA A 80 0.90 2.87 0.24
CA ALA A 80 -0.23 2.11 -0.29
C ALA A 80 0.17 1.28 -1.50
N LEU A 81 0.99 1.84 -2.37
CA LEU A 81 1.45 1.10 -3.54
C LEU A 81 2.31 -0.08 -3.14
N ARG A 82 3.15 0.10 -2.13
CA ARG A 82 3.98 -1.00 -1.64
C ARG A 82 3.11 -2.11 -1.07
N ILE A 83 2.08 -1.74 -0.33
CA ILE A 83 1.16 -2.73 0.23
C ILE A 83 0.43 -3.46 -0.89
N ALA A 84 -0.02 -2.71 -1.89
CA ALA A 84 -0.72 -3.33 -3.01
C ALA A 84 0.17 -4.31 -3.74
N GLU A 85 1.41 -3.93 -3.98
CA GLU A 85 2.35 -4.82 -4.62
C GLU A 85 2.60 -6.06 -3.77
N SER A 86 2.73 -5.87 -2.48
CA SER A 86 2.96 -6.97 -1.56
C SER A 86 1.81 -7.96 -1.58
N ARG A 87 0.60 -7.43 -1.52
CA ARG A 87 -0.58 -8.29 -1.50
C ARG A 87 -0.80 -8.99 -2.84
N GLY A 88 -0.49 -8.30 -3.93
CA GLY A 88 -0.57 -8.92 -5.23
C GLY A 88 0.37 -10.10 -5.34
N GLY A 89 1.57 -9.96 -4.81
CA GLY A 89 2.52 -11.05 -4.83
C GLY A 89 2.14 -12.22 -3.94
N ARG A 90 1.33 -11.96 -2.91
CA ARG A 90 0.93 -13.00 -1.98
C ARG A 90 -0.33 -13.73 -2.42
N LEU A 91 -1.07 -13.17 -3.36
CA LEU A 91 -2.28 -13.83 -3.80
C LEU A 91 -1.93 -15.02 -4.67
N PRO A 92 -2.72 -16.06 -4.59
CA PRO A 92 -2.49 -17.19 -5.50
C PRO A 92 -2.64 -16.73 -6.92
N VAL A 93 -1.81 -17.23 -7.78
CA VAL A 93 -1.93 -16.92 -9.17
C VAL A 93 -3.19 -17.57 -9.70
N SER A 94 -3.96 -16.77 -10.38
CA SER A 94 -5.21 -17.25 -10.91
C SER A 94 -5.27 -16.84 -12.36
N ASP A 95 -4.84 -17.73 -13.21
CA ASP A 95 -4.75 -17.39 -14.61
C ASP A 95 -6.09 -17.06 -15.20
N GLU A 96 -7.10 -17.71 -14.72
CA GLU A 96 -8.40 -17.43 -15.22
C GLU A 96 -8.92 -16.10 -14.76
N CYS A 97 -8.31 -15.54 -13.79
CA CYS A 97 -8.79 -14.31 -13.23
C CYS A 97 -8.79 -13.20 -14.24
N GLU A 98 -7.76 -13.13 -14.99
CA GLU A 98 -7.67 -12.06 -15.92
C GLU A 98 -8.53 -12.26 -17.07
N SER A 99 -8.96 -13.38 -17.23
CA SER A 99 -9.86 -13.48 -18.29
C SER A 99 -11.14 -12.87 -17.91
N ASP A 100 -11.37 -12.70 -17.33
CA ASP A 100 -12.33 -12.25 -17.18
C ASP A 100 -12.57 -11.13 -17.02
N GLY A 101 -12.29 -11.19 -17.34
CA GLY A 101 -12.55 -10.25 -17.34
C GLY A 101 -13.14 -9.66 -17.38
N PRO A 102 -13.37 -9.77 -17.61
CA PRO A 102 -13.91 -9.00 -17.59
C PRO A 102 -14.49 -8.27 -17.12
N THR A 103 -14.62 -8.54 -17.12
CA THR A 103 -15.01 -7.89 -16.78
C THR A 103 -15.11 -7.05 -16.39
N ARG A 104 -15.06 -7.03 -16.53
CA ARG A 104 -15.07 -6.17 -16.30
C ARG A 104 -15.42 -5.37 -16.30
N THR A 105 -15.59 -5.74 -16.63
CA THR A 105 -15.82 -5.00 -16.73
C THR A 105 -16.26 -4.47 -16.59
N ASN A 106 -16.37 -4.57 -16.81
CA ASN A 106 -16.69 -3.93 -16.88
C ASN A 106 -17.07 -3.40 -16.69
N GLU A 107 -17.17 -3.56 -16.83
CA GLU A 107 -17.47 -2.89 -16.79
C GLU A 107 -17.76 -2.17 -16.68
N GLY A 108 -17.82 -2.32 -16.93
CA GLY A 108 -18.13 -1.45 -16.92
C GLY A 108 -18.52 -0.94 -16.94
N ASP A 109 -18.74 -1.18 -17.26
CA ASP A 109 -19.13 -0.65 -17.36
C ASP A 109 -19.50 -0.11 -17.28
N GLY A 110 -19.44 -0.24 -17.47
CA GLY A 110 -19.70 0.26 -17.42
C GLY A 110 -19.84 0.64 -17.17
#